data_9ead66631f62213f1d651a9f1c04ff79
#
_entry.id   9ead66631f62213f1d651a9f1c04ff79
#
_cell.length_a   1.000
_cell.length_b   1.000
_cell.length_c   1.000
_cell.angle_alpha   90.00
_cell.angle_beta   90.00
_cell.angle_gamma   90.00
#
_symmetry.space_group_name_H-M   'P 1'
#
loop_
_entity.id
_entity.type
_entity.pdbx_description
1 polymer ?
#
loop_
_entity_poly.entity_id
_entity_poly.type
_entity_poly.pdbx_seq_one_letter_code
_entity_poly.pdbx_strand_id
1 'polypeptide(L)'
;AMLYLKLSRFSTQIYSTYFSVLDSLSSGSLKNAFDKTGELVLELQMGAYADQLQELQQNYKFLLNYYVNGIEDPDRKTVYNKLISRVFNLSSEIREELLMRNSSAFEYTQKRYFPHTRHYLSVKELFVSLNYYHSQTALIENLESTHALEIKRLRSNYETALNELFKIFWLNTLYSSDELEVFNEIIQPTYSGSLEKALLVSAVTLNLWRMFDQHKLMLLLDCCTVSDQH
;
A
#
# COMPACT_ATOMS: atom_id res chain seq x y z
N ALA A 1 -4.26 -29.58 7.21
CA ALA A 1 -5.26 -29.41 6.14
C ALA A 1 -6.49 -28.64 6.62
N MET A 2 -7.10 -29.01 7.77
CA MET A 2 -8.34 -28.39 8.28
C MET A 2 -8.18 -26.90 8.67
N LEU A 3 -7.05 -26.52 9.23
CA LEU A 3 -6.72 -25.12 9.59
C LEU A 3 -6.55 -24.25 8.33
N TYR A 4 -5.86 -24.77 7.31
CA TYR A 4 -5.64 -24.11 6.03
C TYR A 4 -6.96 -23.82 5.30
N LEU A 5 -7.89 -24.80 5.31
CA LEU A 5 -9.22 -24.63 4.72
C LEU A 5 -10.07 -23.58 5.45
N LYS A 6 -9.96 -23.50 6.79
CA LYS A 6 -10.64 -22.45 7.56
C LYS A 6 -10.10 -21.05 7.23
N LEU A 7 -8.77 -20.87 7.18
CA LEU A 7 -8.13 -19.60 6.85
C LEU A 7 -8.44 -19.15 5.42
N SER A 8 -8.48 -20.09 4.47
CA SER A 8 -8.87 -19.80 3.09
C SER A 8 -10.33 -19.34 2.99
N ARG A 9 -11.27 -20.01 3.68
CA ARG A 9 -12.68 -19.61 3.70
C ARG A 9 -12.88 -18.25 4.36
N PHE A 10 -12.18 -17.97 5.44
CA PHE A 10 -12.24 -16.67 6.13
C PHE A 10 -11.78 -15.53 5.24
N SER A 11 -10.64 -15.69 4.56
CA SER A 11 -10.15 -14.68 3.60
C SER A 11 -11.14 -14.47 2.46
N THR A 12 -11.74 -15.54 1.92
CA THR A 12 -12.77 -15.45 0.87
C THR A 12 -13.99 -14.68 1.35
N GLN A 13 -14.44 -14.90 2.57
CA GLN A 13 -15.57 -14.18 3.16
C GLN A 13 -15.26 -12.69 3.32
N ILE A 14 -14.09 -12.32 3.83
CA ILE A 14 -13.67 -10.92 3.96
C ILE A 14 -13.67 -10.22 2.59
N TYR A 15 -13.08 -10.84 1.57
CA TYR A 15 -13.08 -10.29 0.22
C TYR A 15 -14.49 -10.15 -0.35
N SER A 16 -15.36 -11.15 -0.17
CA SER A 16 -16.75 -11.11 -0.63
C SER A 16 -17.53 -9.94 0.01
N THR A 17 -17.40 -9.77 1.33
CA THR A 17 -18.05 -8.66 2.04
C THR A 17 -17.48 -7.31 1.60
N TYR A 18 -16.16 -7.22 1.47
CA TYR A 18 -15.49 -6.00 0.98
C TYR A 18 -15.93 -5.62 -0.44
N PHE A 19 -15.99 -6.56 -1.38
CA PHE A 19 -16.50 -6.31 -2.74
C PHE A 19 -17.96 -5.86 -2.72
N SER A 20 -18.77 -6.39 -1.82
CA SER A 20 -20.16 -5.93 -1.63
C SER A 20 -20.24 -4.48 -1.13
N VAL A 21 -19.25 -4.03 -0.33
CA VAL A 21 -19.11 -2.59 0.02
C VAL A 21 -18.82 -1.78 -1.25
N LEU A 22 -17.86 -2.20 -2.06
CA LEU A 22 -17.48 -1.48 -3.29
C LEU A 22 -18.66 -1.38 -4.28
N ASP A 23 -19.39 -2.46 -4.50
CA ASP A 23 -20.57 -2.48 -5.35
C ASP A 23 -21.65 -1.53 -4.83
N SER A 24 -21.86 -1.49 -3.51
CA SER A 24 -22.80 -0.58 -2.88
C SER A 24 -22.39 0.88 -3.03
N LEU A 25 -21.09 1.19 -2.90
CA LEU A 25 -20.57 2.55 -3.12
C LEU A 25 -20.69 2.98 -4.59
N SER A 26 -20.37 2.08 -5.53
CA SER A 26 -20.44 2.35 -6.97
C SER A 26 -21.89 2.56 -7.45
N SER A 27 -22.83 1.83 -6.88
CA SER A 27 -24.27 1.98 -7.16
C SER A 27 -24.94 3.15 -6.41
N GLY A 28 -24.18 3.89 -5.59
CA GLY A 28 -24.70 5.00 -4.80
C GLY A 28 -25.53 4.60 -3.58
N SER A 29 -25.53 3.31 -3.21
CA SER A 29 -26.27 2.79 -2.05
C SER A 29 -25.44 2.87 -0.76
N LEU A 30 -25.27 4.10 -0.23
CA LEU A 30 -24.42 4.33 0.93
C LEU A 30 -24.92 3.59 2.18
N LYS A 31 -26.24 3.42 2.32
CA LYS A 31 -26.82 2.64 3.42
C LYS A 31 -26.34 1.20 3.41
N ASN A 32 -26.41 0.53 2.25
CA ASN A 32 -25.92 -0.85 2.12
C ASN A 32 -24.41 -0.93 2.34
N ALA A 33 -23.66 0.08 1.89
CA ALA A 33 -22.20 0.15 2.14
C ALA A 33 -21.91 0.22 3.65
N PHE A 34 -22.68 1.01 4.42
CA PHE A 34 -22.55 1.05 5.89
C PHE A 34 -22.88 -0.29 6.54
N ASP A 35 -23.96 -0.96 6.11
CA ASP A 35 -24.35 -2.26 6.66
C ASP A 35 -23.25 -3.30 6.43
N LYS A 36 -22.68 -3.35 5.22
CA LYS A 36 -21.60 -4.27 4.87
C LYS A 36 -20.27 -3.92 5.56
N THR A 37 -19.94 -2.63 5.72
CA THR A 37 -18.79 -2.22 6.52
C THR A 37 -18.97 -2.61 7.98
N GLY A 38 -20.20 -2.54 8.51
CA GLY A 38 -20.54 -3.01 9.85
C GLY A 38 -20.27 -4.50 10.05
N GLU A 39 -20.54 -5.34 9.06
CA GLU A 39 -20.19 -6.77 9.10
C GLU A 39 -18.66 -6.96 9.26
N LEU A 40 -17.84 -6.20 8.52
CA LEU A 40 -16.37 -6.23 8.64
C LEU A 40 -15.89 -5.74 10.02
N VAL A 41 -16.51 -4.70 10.57
CA VAL A 41 -16.18 -4.18 11.92
C VAL A 41 -16.47 -5.25 12.98
N LEU A 42 -17.59 -5.96 12.88
CA LEU A 42 -17.94 -7.03 13.81
C LEU A 42 -16.93 -8.19 13.79
N GLU A 43 -16.46 -8.56 12.60
CA GLU A 43 -15.42 -9.60 12.46
C GLU A 43 -14.07 -9.15 13.08
N LEU A 44 -13.74 -7.85 12.98
CA LEU A 44 -12.49 -7.31 13.51
C LEU A 44 -12.49 -7.16 15.03
N GLN A 45 -13.66 -6.90 15.63
CA GLN A 45 -13.87 -6.72 17.07
C GLN A 45 -13.02 -5.58 17.69
N MET A 46 -12.77 -4.49 16.95
CA MET A 46 -12.05 -3.31 17.43
C MET A 46 -13.00 -2.11 17.54
N GLY A 47 -13.17 -1.60 18.77
CA GLY A 47 -14.07 -0.49 19.08
C GLY A 47 -13.77 0.79 18.28
N ALA A 48 -12.50 1.11 18.06
CA ALA A 48 -12.11 2.31 17.32
C ALA A 48 -12.70 2.38 15.89
N TYR A 49 -12.81 1.25 15.19
CA TYR A 49 -13.44 1.20 13.87
C TYR A 49 -14.97 1.29 13.94
N ALA A 50 -15.56 0.78 15.02
CA ALA A 50 -16.98 0.92 15.26
C ALA A 50 -17.37 2.39 15.51
N ASP A 51 -16.56 3.12 16.30
CA ASP A 51 -16.76 4.54 16.55
C ASP A 51 -16.64 5.38 15.29
N GLN A 52 -15.65 5.11 14.44
CA GLN A 52 -15.49 5.76 13.14
C GLN A 52 -16.67 5.49 12.21
N LEU A 53 -17.14 4.24 12.15
CA LEU A 53 -18.32 3.89 11.34
C LEU A 53 -19.56 4.62 11.84
N GLN A 54 -19.75 4.70 13.15
CA GLN A 54 -20.88 5.42 13.75
C GLN A 54 -20.84 6.93 13.42
N GLU A 55 -19.66 7.56 13.48
CA GLU A 55 -19.48 8.96 13.07
C GLU A 55 -19.91 9.17 11.62
N LEU A 56 -19.46 8.29 10.69
CA LEU A 56 -19.82 8.38 9.28
C LEU A 56 -21.33 8.19 9.05
N GLN A 57 -21.95 7.27 9.76
CA GLN A 57 -23.40 7.06 9.72
C GLN A 57 -24.17 8.27 10.22
N GLN A 58 -23.70 8.95 11.28
CA GLN A 58 -24.30 10.18 11.77
C GLN A 58 -24.19 11.30 10.73
N ASN A 59 -23.03 11.49 10.13
CA ASN A 59 -22.82 12.48 9.08
C ASN A 59 -23.77 12.24 7.88
N TYR A 60 -23.97 10.98 7.50
CA TYR A 60 -24.93 10.62 6.47
C TYR A 60 -26.39 10.96 6.86
N LYS A 61 -26.78 10.69 8.10
CA LYS A 61 -28.11 11.05 8.61
C LYS A 61 -28.34 12.57 8.58
N PHE A 62 -27.35 13.37 8.95
CA PHE A 62 -27.44 14.83 8.84
C PHE A 62 -27.65 15.27 7.38
N LEU A 63 -26.89 14.72 6.46
CA LEU A 63 -26.99 15.02 5.03
C LEU A 63 -28.38 14.68 4.47
N LEU A 64 -28.95 13.54 4.88
CA LEU A 64 -30.32 13.14 4.52
C LEU A 64 -31.35 14.09 5.10
N ASN A 65 -31.21 14.53 6.36
CA ASN A 65 -32.14 15.47 6.98
C ASN A 65 -32.17 16.82 6.26
N TYR A 66 -31.01 17.35 5.84
CA TYR A 66 -30.99 18.57 5.00
C TYR A 66 -31.71 18.38 3.69
N TYR A 67 -31.54 17.23 3.04
CA TYR A 67 -32.26 16.93 1.80
C TYR A 67 -33.79 16.87 1.96
N VAL A 68 -34.24 16.15 2.99
CA VAL A 68 -35.70 15.99 3.26
C VAL A 68 -36.35 17.33 3.61
N ASN A 69 -35.61 18.22 4.30
CA ASN A 69 -36.12 19.55 4.68
C ASN A 69 -35.99 20.60 3.55
N GLY A 70 -35.59 20.19 2.34
CA GLY A 70 -35.50 21.07 1.18
C GLY A 70 -34.42 22.16 1.29
N ILE A 71 -33.44 21.99 2.15
CA ILE A 71 -32.33 22.93 2.28
C ILE A 71 -31.36 22.70 1.09
N GLU A 72 -31.26 23.71 0.21
CA GLU A 72 -30.32 23.72 -0.87
C GLU A 72 -28.89 24.03 -0.32
N ASP A 73 -28.04 23.06 -0.36
CA ASP A 73 -26.61 23.21 -0.03
C ASP A 73 -25.77 23.00 -1.30
N PRO A 74 -25.07 24.02 -1.79
CA PRO A 74 -24.23 23.92 -2.99
C PRO A 74 -23.08 22.92 -2.81
N ASP A 75 -22.61 22.71 -1.58
CA ASP A 75 -21.52 21.79 -1.27
C ASP A 75 -21.97 20.34 -1.03
N ARG A 76 -23.27 20.06 -1.08
CA ARG A 76 -23.85 18.74 -0.80
C ARG A 76 -23.16 17.60 -1.57
N LYS A 77 -22.92 17.79 -2.86
CA LYS A 77 -22.26 16.79 -3.70
C LYS A 77 -20.81 16.52 -3.24
N THR A 78 -20.11 17.57 -2.86
CA THR A 78 -18.74 17.47 -2.35
C THR A 78 -18.70 16.73 -1.01
N VAL A 79 -19.62 17.05 -0.10
CA VAL A 79 -19.75 16.37 1.20
C VAL A 79 -20.10 14.89 1.02
N TYR A 80 -21.04 14.59 0.11
CA TYR A 80 -21.43 13.21 -0.22
C TYR A 80 -20.24 12.41 -0.79
N ASN A 81 -19.49 12.98 -1.72
CA ASN A 81 -18.30 12.31 -2.29
C ASN A 81 -17.21 12.09 -1.23
N LYS A 82 -17.00 13.06 -0.33
CA LYS A 82 -16.08 12.88 0.81
C LYS A 82 -16.52 11.73 1.71
N LEU A 83 -17.82 11.61 1.93
CA LEU A 83 -18.35 10.52 2.75
C LEU A 83 -18.15 9.16 2.09
N ILE A 84 -18.37 9.04 0.77
CA ILE A 84 -18.06 7.83 -0.01
C ILE A 84 -16.59 7.47 0.15
N SER A 85 -15.68 8.43 -0.04
CA SER A 85 -14.22 8.20 0.10
C SER A 85 -13.84 7.75 1.50
N ARG A 86 -14.44 8.32 2.55
CA ARG A 86 -14.19 7.92 3.93
C ARG A 86 -14.68 6.49 4.23
N VAL A 87 -15.85 6.10 3.72
CA VAL A 87 -16.37 4.73 3.87
C VAL A 87 -15.48 3.73 3.11
N PHE A 88 -15.05 4.08 1.90
CA PHE A 88 -14.10 3.27 1.13
C PHE A 88 -12.79 3.06 1.89
N ASN A 89 -12.18 4.14 2.42
CA ASN A 89 -10.93 4.06 3.17
C ASN A 89 -11.10 3.20 4.43
N LEU A 90 -12.14 3.46 5.22
CA LEU A 90 -12.43 2.71 6.43
C LEU A 90 -12.60 1.21 6.15
N SER A 91 -13.40 0.85 5.15
CA SER A 91 -13.61 -0.57 4.78
C SER A 91 -12.32 -1.22 4.26
N SER A 92 -11.47 -0.49 3.55
CA SER A 92 -10.18 -0.95 3.06
C SER A 92 -9.20 -1.20 4.21
N GLU A 93 -9.15 -0.31 5.20
CA GLU A 93 -8.32 -0.46 6.40
C GLU A 93 -8.75 -1.67 7.23
N ILE A 94 -10.07 -1.83 7.46
CA ILE A 94 -10.61 -2.97 8.22
C ILE A 94 -10.29 -4.28 7.50
N ARG A 95 -10.48 -4.34 6.18
CA ARG A 95 -10.12 -5.53 5.39
C ARG A 95 -8.64 -5.86 5.54
N GLU A 96 -7.76 -4.87 5.41
CA GLU A 96 -6.31 -5.05 5.52
C GLU A 96 -5.93 -5.60 6.90
N GLU A 97 -6.53 -5.05 7.96
CA GLU A 97 -6.27 -5.50 9.35
C GLU A 97 -6.78 -6.94 9.58
N LEU A 98 -7.97 -7.29 9.07
CA LEU A 98 -8.51 -8.66 9.14
C LEU A 98 -7.61 -9.66 8.42
N LEU A 99 -7.12 -9.31 7.23
CA LEU A 99 -6.22 -10.16 6.46
C LEU A 99 -4.83 -10.24 7.10
N MET A 100 -4.34 -9.14 7.69
CA MET A 100 -3.10 -9.16 8.46
C MET A 100 -3.14 -10.14 9.62
N ARG A 101 -4.29 -10.27 10.30
CA ARG A 101 -4.42 -11.21 11.43
C ARG A 101 -4.58 -12.65 11.00
N ASN A 102 -5.32 -12.89 9.94
CA ASN A 102 -5.88 -14.20 9.66
C ASN A 102 -5.42 -14.84 8.33
N SER A 103 -4.88 -14.05 7.39
CA SER A 103 -4.46 -14.60 6.09
C SER A 103 -3.13 -15.32 6.19
N SER A 104 -3.04 -16.49 5.54
CA SER A 104 -1.80 -17.23 5.31
C SER A 104 -1.15 -16.91 3.96
N ALA A 105 -1.72 -15.98 3.19
CA ALA A 105 -1.16 -15.56 1.93
C ALA A 105 0.24 -14.96 2.13
N PHE A 106 1.10 -15.14 1.13
CA PHE A 106 2.53 -14.85 1.23
C PHE A 106 2.79 -13.39 1.60
N GLU A 107 2.10 -12.44 0.98
CA GLU A 107 2.24 -11.01 1.24
C GLU A 107 1.93 -10.62 2.69
N TYR A 108 0.87 -11.17 3.29
CA TYR A 108 0.52 -10.91 4.69
C TYR A 108 1.48 -11.58 5.66
N THR A 109 2.00 -12.75 5.29
CA THR A 109 3.07 -13.42 6.03
C THR A 109 4.33 -12.57 6.02
N GLN A 110 4.75 -12.08 4.86
CA GLN A 110 5.91 -11.18 4.74
C GLN A 110 5.69 -9.89 5.55
N LYS A 111 4.51 -9.27 5.46
CA LYS A 111 4.19 -8.04 6.21
C LYS A 111 4.26 -8.23 7.72
N ARG A 112 3.82 -9.37 8.25
CA ARG A 112 3.94 -9.69 9.70
C ARG A 112 5.38 -9.86 10.16
N TYR A 113 6.20 -10.52 9.35
CA TYR A 113 7.58 -10.83 9.74
C TYR A 113 8.58 -9.74 9.37
N PHE A 114 8.31 -8.90 8.39
CA PHE A 114 9.23 -7.89 7.91
C PHE A 114 9.74 -6.93 9.00
N PRO A 115 8.91 -6.40 9.93
CA PRO A 115 9.40 -5.55 11.02
C PRO A 115 10.43 -6.22 11.92
N HIS A 116 10.39 -7.55 12.04
CA HIS A 116 11.30 -8.34 12.88
C HIS A 116 12.56 -8.82 12.15
N THR A 117 12.51 -8.84 10.81
CA THR A 117 13.62 -9.32 9.96
C THR A 117 14.38 -8.20 9.26
N ARG A 118 13.84 -6.97 9.33
CA ARG A 118 14.45 -5.79 8.72
C ARG A 118 15.75 -5.43 9.41
N HIS A 119 16.80 -5.19 8.63
CA HIS A 119 17.98 -4.47 9.13
C HIS A 119 17.53 -3.03 9.45
N TYR A 120 17.97 -2.50 10.58
CA TYR A 120 17.49 -1.20 11.10
C TYR A 120 18.06 0.01 10.31
N LEU A 121 18.26 -0.14 9.00
CA LEU A 121 18.69 0.94 8.14
C LEU A 121 17.47 1.76 7.69
N SER A 122 17.62 3.07 7.68
CA SER A 122 16.63 3.97 7.09
C SER A 122 16.59 3.78 5.57
N VAL A 123 15.50 4.19 4.95
CA VAL A 123 15.36 4.17 3.49
C VAL A 123 16.50 4.96 2.80
N LYS A 124 16.92 6.08 3.40
CA LYS A 124 18.03 6.90 2.89
C LYS A 124 19.38 6.18 2.97
N GLU A 125 19.64 5.44 4.05
CA GLU A 125 20.86 4.63 4.17
C GLU A 125 20.88 3.46 3.18
N LEU A 126 19.73 2.83 2.93
CA LEU A 126 19.59 1.82 1.89
C LEU A 126 19.88 2.41 0.50
N PHE A 127 19.35 3.58 0.21
CA PHE A 127 19.61 4.30 -1.05
C PHE A 127 21.08 4.68 -1.21
N VAL A 128 21.73 5.16 -0.15
CA VAL A 128 23.18 5.42 -0.15
C VAL A 128 23.96 4.14 -0.47
N SER A 129 23.54 2.99 0.04
CA SER A 129 24.17 1.70 -0.26
C SER A 129 24.05 1.30 -1.73
N LEU A 130 22.91 1.59 -2.39
CA LEU A 130 22.73 1.37 -3.83
C LEU A 130 23.66 2.29 -4.64
N ASN A 131 23.68 3.58 -4.33
CA ASN A 131 24.53 4.56 -5.02
C ASN A 131 26.02 4.25 -4.84
N TYR A 132 26.41 3.79 -3.67
CA TYR A 132 27.78 3.34 -3.42
C TYR A 132 28.15 2.16 -4.33
N TYR A 133 27.28 1.17 -4.47
CA TYR A 133 27.50 0.05 -5.38
C TYR A 133 27.69 0.54 -6.82
N HIS A 134 26.83 1.41 -7.33
CA HIS A 134 26.95 1.95 -8.68
C HIS A 134 28.26 2.72 -8.88
N SER A 135 28.68 3.50 -7.90
CA SER A 135 29.94 4.24 -7.97
C SER A 135 31.17 3.32 -8.03
N GLN A 136 31.07 2.10 -7.48
CA GLN A 136 32.16 1.12 -7.47
C GLN A 136 32.13 0.13 -8.66
N THR A 137 31.04 0.12 -9.45
CA THR A 137 30.85 -0.89 -10.51
C THR A 137 32.02 -0.91 -11.51
N ALA A 138 32.48 0.27 -11.95
CA ALA A 138 33.60 0.38 -12.89
C ALA A 138 34.93 -0.14 -12.32
N LEU A 139 35.11 -0.01 -11.00
CA LEU A 139 36.30 -0.54 -10.31
C LEU A 139 36.21 -2.07 -10.14
N ILE A 140 35.00 -2.57 -9.87
CA ILE A 140 34.73 -4.00 -9.69
C ILE A 140 35.06 -4.79 -10.95
N GLU A 141 34.66 -4.32 -12.14
CA GLU A 141 34.92 -4.99 -13.41
C GLU A 141 36.40 -5.17 -13.71
N ASN A 142 37.24 -4.23 -13.22
CA ASN A 142 38.70 -4.28 -13.42
C ASN A 142 39.45 -5.08 -12.35
N LEU A 143 38.80 -5.43 -11.23
CA LEU A 143 39.47 -6.04 -10.05
C LEU A 143 39.02 -7.47 -9.76
N GLU A 144 38.13 -8.06 -10.55
CA GLU A 144 37.49 -9.36 -10.25
C GLU A 144 38.44 -10.50 -9.88
N SER A 145 39.67 -10.50 -10.39
CA SER A 145 40.65 -11.56 -10.12
C SER A 145 41.42 -11.41 -8.79
N THR A 146 41.54 -10.20 -8.27
CA THR A 146 42.41 -9.90 -7.11
C THR A 146 41.65 -9.63 -5.81
N HIS A 147 40.36 -9.21 -5.88
CA HIS A 147 39.57 -8.77 -4.72
C HIS A 147 38.19 -9.45 -4.65
N ALA A 148 38.11 -10.72 -5.04
CA ALA A 148 36.87 -11.49 -5.14
C ALA A 148 36.02 -11.47 -3.87
N LEU A 149 36.63 -11.41 -2.67
CA LEU A 149 35.91 -11.40 -1.40
C LEU A 149 35.21 -10.03 -1.15
N GLU A 150 35.88 -8.94 -1.48
CA GLU A 150 35.34 -7.58 -1.33
C GLU A 150 34.24 -7.33 -2.32
N ILE A 151 34.38 -7.78 -3.55
CA ILE A 151 33.38 -7.73 -4.59
C ILE A 151 32.11 -8.50 -4.18
N LYS A 152 32.29 -9.73 -3.64
CA LYS A 152 31.19 -10.54 -3.13
C LYS A 152 30.44 -9.82 -2.01
N ARG A 153 31.15 -9.15 -1.09
CA ARG A 153 30.57 -8.38 0.01
C ARG A 153 29.77 -7.18 -0.51
N LEU A 154 30.32 -6.45 -1.47
CA LEU A 154 29.66 -5.31 -2.11
C LEU A 154 28.36 -5.72 -2.80
N ARG A 155 28.38 -6.79 -3.59
CA ARG A 155 27.20 -7.35 -4.25
C ARG A 155 26.16 -7.80 -3.22
N SER A 156 26.55 -8.48 -2.16
CA SER A 156 25.66 -8.92 -1.09
C SER A 156 25.00 -7.75 -0.36
N ASN A 157 25.73 -6.67 -0.09
CA ASN A 157 25.17 -5.46 0.52
C ASN A 157 24.16 -4.78 -0.42
N TYR A 158 24.47 -4.69 -1.70
CA TYR A 158 23.56 -4.16 -2.73
C TYR A 158 22.27 -4.98 -2.83
N GLU A 159 22.38 -6.31 -2.95
CA GLU A 159 21.21 -7.20 -3.02
C GLU A 159 20.35 -7.10 -1.75
N THR A 160 20.97 -6.97 -0.60
CA THR A 160 20.28 -6.78 0.68
C THR A 160 19.53 -5.46 0.70
N ALA A 161 20.19 -4.36 0.32
CA ALA A 161 19.58 -3.02 0.29
C ALA A 161 18.41 -2.98 -0.71
N LEU A 162 18.59 -3.57 -1.89
CA LEU A 162 17.56 -3.63 -2.92
C LEU A 162 16.34 -4.45 -2.47
N ASN A 163 16.56 -5.61 -1.84
CA ASN A 163 15.49 -6.46 -1.32
C ASN A 163 14.73 -5.78 -0.17
N GLU A 164 15.40 -5.03 0.70
CA GLU A 164 14.76 -4.28 1.76
C GLU A 164 13.94 -3.11 1.23
N LEU A 165 14.46 -2.34 0.28
CA LEU A 165 13.72 -1.28 -0.40
C LEU A 165 12.48 -1.84 -1.10
N PHE A 166 12.63 -2.94 -1.85
CA PHE A 166 11.48 -3.61 -2.48
C PHE A 166 10.40 -3.96 -1.44
N LYS A 167 10.77 -4.55 -0.30
CA LYS A 167 9.83 -4.93 0.75
C LYS A 167 9.16 -3.71 1.40
N ILE A 168 9.89 -2.62 1.61
CA ILE A 168 9.35 -1.38 2.14
C ILE A 168 8.22 -0.88 1.23
N PHE A 169 8.48 -0.73 -0.07
CA PHE A 169 7.50 -0.24 -1.03
C PHE A 169 6.36 -1.22 -1.30
N TRP A 170 6.62 -2.52 -1.22
CA TRP A 170 5.60 -3.53 -1.39
C TRP A 170 4.67 -3.68 -0.17
N LEU A 171 5.20 -3.59 1.06
CA LEU A 171 4.47 -3.99 2.27
C LEU A 171 3.88 -2.80 3.05
N ASN A 172 4.49 -1.62 3.00
CA ASN A 172 4.02 -0.46 3.74
C ASN A 172 2.68 0.05 3.20
N THR A 173 1.74 0.27 4.11
CA THR A 173 0.40 0.79 3.75
C THR A 173 0.46 2.24 3.32
N LEU A 174 1.24 3.05 4.05
CA LEU A 174 1.49 4.46 3.75
C LEU A 174 2.99 4.66 3.56
N TYR A 175 3.37 5.57 2.67
CA TYR A 175 4.76 5.95 2.46
C TYR A 175 5.07 7.23 3.22
N SER A 176 6.21 7.23 3.91
CA SER A 176 6.77 8.41 4.55
C SER A 176 7.34 9.38 3.50
N SER A 177 7.61 10.63 3.92
CA SER A 177 8.28 11.62 3.05
C SER A 177 9.63 11.14 2.54
N ASP A 178 10.41 10.47 3.39
CA ASP A 178 11.72 9.93 3.00
C ASP A 178 11.60 8.79 1.97
N GLU A 179 10.58 7.93 2.10
CA GLU A 179 10.29 6.88 1.12
C GLU A 179 9.89 7.48 -0.24
N LEU A 180 9.04 8.50 -0.23
CA LEU A 180 8.63 9.20 -1.46
C LEU A 180 9.81 9.92 -2.12
N GLU A 181 10.68 10.57 -1.35
CA GLU A 181 11.89 11.22 -1.84
C GLU A 181 12.81 10.21 -2.53
N VAL A 182 13.13 9.10 -1.87
CA VAL A 182 13.98 8.04 -2.43
C VAL A 182 13.36 7.40 -3.68
N PHE A 183 12.06 7.15 -3.67
CA PHE A 183 11.36 6.65 -4.85
C PHE A 183 11.52 7.62 -6.03
N ASN A 184 11.23 8.90 -5.80
CA ASN A 184 11.34 9.93 -6.84
C ASN A 184 12.76 10.08 -7.39
N GLU A 185 13.80 9.95 -6.56
CA GLU A 185 15.19 9.99 -7.02
C GLU A 185 15.53 8.79 -7.91
N ILE A 186 15.11 7.58 -7.52
CA ILE A 186 15.42 6.36 -8.27
C ILE A 186 14.71 6.34 -9.64
N ILE A 187 13.47 6.84 -9.74
CA ILE A 187 12.74 6.83 -11.02
C ILE A 187 13.23 7.90 -12.01
N GLN A 188 14.02 8.88 -11.58
CA GLN A 188 14.55 9.90 -12.50
C GLN A 188 15.32 9.28 -13.67
N PRO A 189 15.25 9.86 -14.89
CA PRO A 189 16.01 9.38 -16.04
C PRO A 189 17.52 9.39 -15.80
N THR A 190 18.01 10.31 -14.98
CA THR A 190 19.42 10.46 -14.62
C THR A 190 19.95 9.33 -13.72
N TYR A 191 19.07 8.58 -13.06
CA TYR A 191 19.49 7.45 -12.23
C TYR A 191 19.82 6.24 -13.12
N SER A 192 21.01 5.67 -12.95
CA SER A 192 21.54 4.61 -13.82
C SER A 192 20.99 3.21 -13.56
N GLY A 193 20.36 2.99 -12.40
CA GLY A 193 19.87 1.68 -11.96
C GLY A 193 18.54 1.27 -12.60
N SER A 194 18.57 0.64 -13.78
CA SER A 194 17.36 0.16 -14.45
C SER A 194 16.63 -0.95 -13.69
N LEU A 195 17.39 -1.82 -13.00
CA LEU A 195 16.83 -2.91 -12.17
C LEU A 195 16.08 -2.36 -10.96
N GLU A 196 16.65 -1.39 -10.28
CA GLU A 196 16.04 -0.72 -9.12
C GLU A 196 14.74 -0.03 -9.51
N LYS A 197 14.72 0.69 -10.64
CA LYS A 197 13.50 1.30 -11.19
C LYS A 197 12.41 0.25 -11.41
N ALA A 198 12.74 -0.82 -12.13
CA ALA A 198 11.80 -1.88 -12.43
C ALA A 198 11.25 -2.57 -11.16
N LEU A 199 12.12 -2.86 -10.19
CA LEU A 199 11.73 -3.50 -8.93
C LEU A 199 10.87 -2.58 -8.06
N LEU A 200 11.19 -1.30 -7.94
CA LEU A 200 10.42 -0.34 -7.15
C LEU A 200 9.05 -0.06 -7.77
N VAL A 201 8.97 0.13 -9.08
CA VAL A 201 7.69 0.26 -9.78
C VAL A 201 6.85 -1.01 -9.60
N SER A 202 7.46 -2.19 -9.69
CA SER A 202 6.78 -3.46 -9.43
C SER A 202 6.29 -3.58 -7.99
N ALA A 203 7.08 -3.15 -7.02
CA ALA A 203 6.71 -3.16 -5.59
C ALA A 203 5.49 -2.28 -5.32
N VAL A 204 5.48 -1.03 -5.85
CA VAL A 204 4.35 -0.11 -5.72
C VAL A 204 3.11 -0.65 -6.43
N THR A 205 3.26 -1.27 -7.61
CA THR A 205 2.16 -1.89 -8.35
C THR A 205 1.54 -3.04 -7.56
N LEU A 206 2.35 -3.93 -6.98
CA LEU A 206 1.88 -5.02 -6.13
C LEU A 206 1.20 -4.51 -4.86
N ASN A 207 1.70 -3.42 -4.28
CA ASN A 207 1.10 -2.77 -3.14
C ASN A 207 -0.27 -2.18 -3.50
N LEU A 208 -0.36 -1.46 -4.62
CA LEU A 208 -1.59 -0.85 -5.12
C LEU A 208 -2.68 -1.90 -5.42
N TRP A 209 -2.29 -3.06 -5.92
CA TRP A 209 -3.20 -4.18 -6.15
C TRP A 209 -3.81 -4.72 -4.85
N ARG A 210 -3.03 -4.73 -3.78
CA ARG A 210 -3.49 -5.15 -2.46
C ARG A 210 -4.39 -4.10 -1.81
N MET A 211 -3.98 -2.84 -1.87
CA MET A 211 -4.69 -1.71 -1.27
C MET A 211 -4.62 -0.50 -2.19
N PHE A 212 -5.77 -0.13 -2.76
CA PHE A 212 -5.86 1.04 -3.61
C PHE A 212 -5.57 2.32 -2.81
N ASP A 213 -4.65 3.12 -3.34
CA ASP A 213 -4.29 4.43 -2.83
C ASP A 213 -4.05 5.39 -4.00
N GLN A 214 -4.72 6.54 -3.98
CA GLN A 214 -4.65 7.52 -5.07
C GLN A 214 -3.22 8.07 -5.25
N HIS A 215 -2.48 8.29 -4.15
CA HIS A 215 -1.12 8.82 -4.23
C HIS A 215 -0.16 7.82 -4.88
N LYS A 216 -0.29 6.53 -4.56
CA LYS A 216 0.49 5.46 -5.21
C LYS A 216 0.16 5.33 -6.69
N LEU A 217 -1.12 5.49 -7.06
CA LEU A 217 -1.51 5.51 -8.47
C LEU A 217 -0.86 6.70 -9.20
N MET A 218 -0.87 7.89 -8.59
CA MET A 218 -0.22 9.06 -9.19
C MET A 218 1.29 8.87 -9.34
N LEU A 219 1.99 8.29 -8.35
CA LEU A 219 3.40 7.93 -8.47
C LEU A 219 3.67 7.03 -9.68
N LEU A 220 2.83 6.02 -9.93
CA LEU A 220 2.98 5.13 -11.10
C LEU A 220 2.70 5.84 -12.41
N LEU A 221 1.71 6.74 -12.46
CA LEU A 221 1.41 7.54 -13.65
C LEU A 221 2.56 8.51 -13.97
N ASP A 222 3.16 9.12 -12.97
CA ASP A 222 4.32 10.00 -13.13
C ASP A 222 5.52 9.24 -13.72
N CYS A 223 5.71 7.96 -13.35
CA CYS A 223 6.74 7.11 -13.97
C CYS A 223 6.51 6.90 -15.48
N CYS A 224 5.24 6.79 -15.92
CA CYS A 224 4.93 6.63 -17.34
C CYS A 224 5.25 7.89 -18.14
N THR A 225 4.96 9.07 -17.58
CA THR A 225 5.22 10.36 -18.27
C THR A 225 6.71 10.67 -18.41
N VAL A 226 7.53 10.20 -17.49
CA VAL A 226 9.01 10.35 -17.54
C VAL A 226 9.61 9.47 -18.63
N SER A 227 9.02 8.29 -18.92
CA SER A 227 9.54 7.38 -19.96
C SER A 227 9.22 7.81 -21.39
N ASP A 228 8.19 8.62 -21.60
CA ASP A 228 7.76 9.06 -22.95
C ASP A 228 8.56 10.28 -23.50
N GLN A 229 9.51 10.81 -22.73
CA GLN A 229 10.34 11.95 -23.12
C GLN A 229 11.70 11.53 -23.76
N HIS A 230 11.89 10.27 -24.08
CA HIS A 230 13.03 9.68 -24.77
C HIS A 230 12.60 8.86 -25.96
#